data_800dabc7fc8779e255809fe2f76d4479
#
_entry.id   800dabc7fc8779e255809fe2f76d4479
#
_cell.length_a   1.000
_cell.length_b   1.000
_cell.length_c   1.000
_cell.angle_alpha   90.00
_cell.angle_beta   90.00
_cell.angle_gamma   90.00
#
_symmetry.space_group_name_H-M   'P 1'
#
loop_
_entity.id
_entity.type
_entity.pdbx_description
1 polymer ?
#
loop_
_entity_poly.entity_id
_entity_poly.type
_entity_poly.pdbx_seq_one_letter_code
_entity_poly.pdbx_strand_id
1 'polypeptide(L)'
;EKLGLTFTEMLSSKESHILMYRNCIADLQLSVDDIHEDYIKNAKAILISGTALAESPSREAAIKAVMLAKRNNTKIIFDIDYREYNWKNSDEISIYYSIIAKEADIIMGSREEFDLTEKLIKPGMTDEESAALWQNYNAKIVVIKHGMQGSTAYTSDGQKFSIKPFPVQARKGFGGGDGYGSGFLYGLYQGWAIIDCLEFGS
;
A
#
# COMPACT_ATOMS: atom_id res chain seq x y z
N GLU A 1 4.75 4.36 25.83
CA GLU A 1 4.58 3.72 24.51
C GLU A 1 5.77 2.81 24.23
N LYS A 2 5.54 1.73 23.49
CA LYS A 2 6.57 0.74 23.18
C LYS A 2 6.86 0.75 21.69
N LEU A 3 8.08 0.38 21.30
CA LEU A 3 8.36 0.05 19.91
C LEU A 3 7.78 -1.32 19.57
N GLY A 4 7.26 -1.47 18.37
CA GLY A 4 6.90 -2.77 17.81
C GLY A 4 8.18 -3.59 17.59
N LEU A 5 8.10 -4.89 17.90
CA LEU A 5 9.21 -5.81 17.67
C LEU A 5 8.77 -6.89 16.70
N THR A 6 9.64 -7.17 15.73
CA THR A 6 9.43 -8.23 14.75
C THR A 6 10.61 -9.21 14.82
N PHE A 7 10.31 -10.47 15.01
CA PHE A 7 11.29 -11.56 14.94
C PHE A 7 11.01 -12.39 13.70
N THR A 8 12.03 -12.61 12.89
CA THR A 8 11.95 -13.50 11.74
C THR A 8 12.82 -14.71 11.99
N GLU A 9 12.20 -15.88 12.09
CA GLU A 9 12.88 -17.16 12.19
C GLU A 9 12.93 -17.80 10.80
N MET A 10 14.12 -18.20 10.39
CA MET A 10 14.33 -18.93 9.13
C MET A 10 14.26 -20.43 9.43
N LEU A 11 13.14 -21.07 9.09
CA LEU A 11 12.94 -22.52 9.27
C LEU A 11 13.65 -23.32 8.19
N SER A 12 13.72 -22.78 6.97
CA SER A 12 14.44 -23.36 5.84
C SER A 12 14.85 -22.28 4.84
N SER A 13 15.50 -22.62 3.74
CA SER A 13 15.79 -21.68 2.64
C SER A 13 14.53 -21.16 1.93
N LYS A 14 13.38 -21.78 2.16
CA LYS A 14 12.09 -21.46 1.50
C LYS A 14 11.00 -21.05 2.49
N GLU A 15 11.21 -21.23 3.77
CA GLU A 15 10.18 -21.03 4.80
C GLU A 15 10.72 -20.18 5.94
N SER A 16 9.97 -19.14 6.29
CA SER A 16 10.27 -18.28 7.43
C SER A 16 9.01 -18.05 8.25
N HIS A 17 9.18 -17.97 9.56
CA HIS A 17 8.14 -17.58 10.50
C HIS A 17 8.38 -16.12 10.94
N ILE A 18 7.30 -15.35 10.99
CA ILE A 18 7.36 -13.97 11.48
C ILE A 18 6.52 -13.89 12.74
N LEU A 19 7.16 -13.48 13.84
CA LEU A 19 6.50 -13.20 15.10
C LEU A 19 6.56 -11.70 15.37
N MET A 20 5.41 -11.07 15.52
CA MET A 20 5.31 -9.64 15.76
C MET A 20 4.66 -9.33 17.10
N TYR A 21 5.29 -8.45 17.86
CA TYR A 21 4.74 -7.88 19.09
C TYR A 21 4.27 -6.46 18.80
N ARG A 22 2.97 -6.30 18.54
CA ARG A 22 2.36 -5.03 18.15
C ARG A 22 1.34 -4.49 19.16
N ASN A 23 1.25 -5.03 20.36
CA ASN A 23 0.32 -4.55 21.38
C ASN A 23 0.78 -3.21 21.97
N CYS A 24 -0.06 -2.19 21.90
CA CYS A 24 0.18 -0.84 22.45
C CYS A 24 1.48 -0.21 21.93
N ILE A 25 1.78 -0.38 20.65
CA ILE A 25 2.97 0.20 20.01
C ILE A 25 2.74 1.64 19.58
N ALA A 26 3.82 2.41 19.48
CA ALA A 26 3.77 3.86 19.27
C ALA A 26 3.10 4.26 17.95
N ASP A 27 3.33 3.52 16.86
CA ASP A 27 2.75 3.81 15.55
C ASP A 27 1.21 3.68 15.54
N LEU A 28 0.64 2.74 16.32
CA LEU A 28 -0.81 2.62 16.47
C LEU A 28 -1.42 3.66 17.43
N GLN A 29 -0.61 4.41 18.16
CA GLN A 29 -1.05 5.48 19.07
C GLN A 29 -1.05 6.86 18.40
N LEU A 30 -0.63 6.96 17.14
CA LEU A 30 -0.74 8.19 16.38
C LEU A 30 -2.21 8.63 16.34
N SER A 31 -2.50 9.84 16.79
CA SER A 31 -3.85 10.35 16.94
C SER A 31 -4.15 11.49 15.95
N VAL A 32 -5.40 11.90 15.89
CA VAL A 32 -5.79 13.04 15.06
C VAL A 32 -5.09 14.34 15.46
N ASP A 33 -4.68 14.49 16.74
CA ASP A 33 -4.00 15.68 17.23
C ASP A 33 -2.53 15.76 16.75
N ASP A 34 -1.93 14.62 16.38
CA ASP A 34 -0.58 14.54 15.86
C ASP A 34 -0.50 14.90 14.36
N ILE A 35 -1.66 14.98 13.67
CA ILE A 35 -1.72 15.29 12.24
C ILE A 35 -1.88 16.79 12.02
N HIS A 36 -0.80 17.43 11.62
CA HIS A 36 -0.73 18.86 11.38
C HIS A 36 -0.86 19.20 9.89
N GLU A 37 -1.81 20.08 9.54
CA GLU A 37 -2.10 20.45 8.16
C GLU A 37 -0.91 21.06 7.43
N ASP A 38 -0.17 21.95 8.08
CA ASP A 38 0.98 22.61 7.45
C ASP A 38 2.07 21.61 7.03
N TYR A 39 2.22 20.50 7.75
CA TYR A 39 3.15 19.45 7.40
C TYR A 39 2.71 18.74 6.11
N ILE A 40 1.44 18.40 6.00
CA ILE A 40 0.86 17.75 4.82
C ILE A 40 0.87 18.68 3.61
N LYS A 41 0.46 19.93 3.80
CA LYS A 41 0.40 20.95 2.74
C LYS A 41 1.76 21.20 2.07
N ASN A 42 2.84 21.13 2.84
CA ASN A 42 4.20 21.34 2.33
C ASN A 42 4.85 20.07 1.75
N ALA A 43 4.20 18.92 1.86
CA ALA A 43 4.65 17.68 1.27
C ALA A 43 4.22 17.57 -0.20
N LYS A 44 5.04 16.93 -1.03
CA LYS A 44 4.68 16.61 -2.43
C LYS A 44 3.65 15.47 -2.50
N ALA A 45 3.78 14.52 -1.58
CA ALA A 45 2.88 13.39 -1.43
C ALA A 45 2.86 12.92 0.03
N ILE A 46 1.79 12.22 0.39
CA ILE A 46 1.73 11.40 1.61
C ILE A 46 1.60 9.93 1.20
N LEU A 47 2.28 9.05 1.94
CA LEU A 47 2.11 7.61 1.82
C LEU A 47 1.29 7.11 3.01
N ILE A 48 0.20 6.44 2.73
CA ILE A 48 -0.63 5.73 3.71
C ILE A 48 -0.38 4.24 3.55
N SER A 49 0.10 3.58 4.61
CA SER A 49 0.14 2.12 4.68
C SER A 49 -1.17 1.61 5.26
N GLY A 50 -1.72 0.53 4.70
CA GLY A 50 -2.95 -0.09 5.21
C GLY A 50 -2.82 -0.59 6.65
N THR A 51 -1.62 -0.88 7.13
CA THR A 51 -1.38 -1.23 8.54
C THR A 51 -1.80 -0.12 9.52
N ALA A 52 -1.76 1.15 9.11
CA ALA A 52 -2.23 2.28 9.91
C ALA A 52 -3.75 2.30 10.14
N LEU A 53 -4.51 1.55 9.32
CA LEU A 53 -5.97 1.52 9.37
C LEU A 53 -6.52 0.40 10.29
N ALA A 54 -5.65 -0.43 10.84
CA ALA A 54 -6.04 -1.62 11.59
C ALA A 54 -6.74 -1.30 12.92
N GLU A 55 -6.28 -0.30 13.64
CA GLU A 55 -6.79 0.09 14.96
C GLU A 55 -6.88 1.61 15.12
N SER A 56 -7.81 2.03 16.01
CA SER A 56 -7.85 3.39 16.54
C SER A 56 -6.76 3.57 17.63
N PRO A 57 -6.16 4.76 17.78
CA PRO A 57 -6.48 6.02 17.09
C PRO A 57 -5.77 6.22 15.74
N SER A 58 -4.82 5.37 15.32
CA SER A 58 -4.05 5.57 14.08
C SER A 58 -4.93 5.56 12.82
N ARG A 59 -6.02 4.81 12.84
CA ARG A 59 -7.02 4.79 11.77
C ARG A 59 -7.61 6.18 11.49
N GLU A 60 -8.08 6.85 12.51
CA GLU A 60 -8.66 8.19 12.41
C GLU A 60 -7.60 9.23 12.03
N ALA A 61 -6.37 9.05 12.51
CA ALA A 61 -5.24 9.89 12.12
C ALA A 61 -4.93 9.76 10.61
N ALA A 62 -4.89 8.53 10.08
CA ALA A 62 -4.69 8.28 8.65
C ALA A 62 -5.83 8.88 7.80
N ILE A 63 -7.08 8.70 8.20
CA ILE A 63 -8.24 9.29 7.52
C ILE A 63 -8.16 10.83 7.53
N LYS A 64 -7.83 11.44 8.68
CA LYS A 64 -7.61 12.90 8.76
C LYS A 64 -6.50 13.36 7.81
N ALA A 65 -5.37 12.62 7.77
CA ALA A 65 -4.27 12.95 6.87
C ALA A 65 -4.71 12.96 5.40
N VAL A 66 -5.48 11.95 4.98
CA VAL A 66 -6.06 11.88 3.63
C VAL A 66 -6.99 13.06 3.34
N MET A 67 -7.89 13.40 4.27
CA MET A 67 -8.80 14.55 4.11
C MET A 67 -8.03 15.87 3.95
N LEU A 68 -6.97 16.07 4.74
CA LEU A 68 -6.10 17.25 4.65
C LEU A 68 -5.31 17.26 3.33
N ALA A 69 -4.79 16.12 2.89
CA ALA A 69 -4.08 15.99 1.62
C ALA A 69 -4.99 16.38 0.44
N LYS A 70 -6.23 15.86 0.41
CA LYS A 70 -7.22 16.25 -0.61
C LYS A 70 -7.47 17.74 -0.61
N ARG A 71 -7.71 18.35 0.55
CA ARG A 71 -7.97 19.79 0.69
C ARG A 71 -6.82 20.65 0.17
N ASN A 72 -5.58 20.18 0.34
CA ASN A 72 -4.37 20.90 -0.04
C ASN A 72 -3.78 20.48 -1.39
N ASN A 73 -4.44 19.58 -2.15
CA ASN A 73 -3.94 19.01 -3.40
C ASN A 73 -2.58 18.30 -3.24
N THR A 74 -2.28 17.79 -2.06
CA THR A 74 -1.12 16.92 -1.81
C THR A 74 -1.44 15.52 -2.33
N LYS A 75 -0.52 14.91 -3.08
CA LYS A 75 -0.72 13.58 -3.66
C LYS A 75 -0.86 12.51 -2.58
N ILE A 76 -1.78 11.59 -2.80
CA ILE A 76 -2.05 10.48 -1.88
C ILE A 76 -1.61 9.19 -2.53
N ILE A 77 -0.70 8.49 -1.87
CA ILE A 77 -0.22 7.17 -2.25
C ILE A 77 -0.74 6.19 -1.21
N PHE A 78 -1.38 5.12 -1.66
CA PHE A 78 -1.88 4.06 -0.80
C PHE A 78 -1.12 2.77 -1.10
N ASP A 79 -0.30 2.30 -0.16
CA ASP A 79 0.22 0.94 -0.15
C ASP A 79 -0.72 0.10 0.71
N ILE A 80 -1.37 -0.88 0.10
CA ILE A 80 -2.41 -1.67 0.76
C ILE A 80 -1.82 -2.44 1.95
N ASP A 81 -0.62 -3.00 1.83
CA ASP A 81 0.19 -3.56 2.93
C ASP A 81 -0.62 -4.36 3.97
N TYR A 82 -1.30 -5.41 3.51
CA TYR A 82 -2.12 -6.26 4.36
C TYR A 82 -1.27 -7.12 5.32
N ARG A 83 -1.73 -7.15 6.58
CA ARG A 83 -1.18 -8.06 7.60
C ARG A 83 -2.34 -8.72 8.35
N GLU A 84 -2.55 -10.01 8.12
CA GLU A 84 -3.68 -10.78 8.64
C GLU A 84 -3.89 -10.60 10.14
N TYR A 85 -2.83 -10.67 10.93
CA TYR A 85 -2.88 -10.60 12.39
C TYR A 85 -3.33 -9.24 12.95
N ASN A 86 -3.41 -8.19 12.14
CA ASN A 86 -3.90 -6.86 12.54
C ASN A 86 -5.43 -6.77 12.50
N TRP A 87 -6.12 -7.70 11.89
CA TRP A 87 -7.53 -7.57 11.54
C TRP A 87 -8.39 -8.64 12.20
N LYS A 88 -9.60 -8.29 12.62
CA LYS A 88 -10.57 -9.24 13.18
C LYS A 88 -11.31 -10.02 12.11
N ASN A 89 -11.58 -9.37 10.99
CA ASN A 89 -12.27 -9.98 9.85
C ASN A 89 -11.98 -9.21 8.56
N SER A 90 -12.24 -9.85 7.42
CA SER A 90 -11.97 -9.28 6.10
C SER A 90 -12.97 -8.20 5.64
N ASP A 91 -14.12 -8.07 6.30
CA ASP A 91 -15.08 -7.01 5.97
C ASP A 91 -14.59 -5.66 6.47
N GLU A 92 -13.96 -5.62 7.66
CA GLU A 92 -13.30 -4.42 8.18
C GLU A 92 -12.19 -3.95 7.23
N ILE A 93 -11.40 -4.88 6.66
CA ILE A 93 -10.36 -4.57 5.68
C ILE A 93 -11.00 -3.87 4.47
N SER A 94 -12.01 -4.49 3.86
CA SER A 94 -12.68 -3.92 2.69
C SER A 94 -13.26 -2.53 2.96
N ILE A 95 -13.88 -2.32 4.13
CA ILE A 95 -14.43 -1.03 4.54
C ILE A 95 -13.35 0.03 4.60
N TYR A 96 -12.33 -0.18 5.43
CA TYR A 96 -11.33 0.87 5.70
C TYR A 96 -10.36 1.09 4.54
N TYR A 97 -9.95 0.02 3.86
CA TYR A 97 -9.06 0.13 2.70
C TYR A 97 -9.76 0.85 1.53
N SER A 98 -11.03 0.54 1.28
CA SER A 98 -11.78 1.20 0.22
C SER A 98 -12.00 2.70 0.46
N ILE A 99 -12.08 3.14 1.72
CA ILE A 99 -12.17 4.58 2.07
C ILE A 99 -10.92 5.31 1.57
N ILE A 100 -9.74 4.76 1.83
CA ILE A 100 -8.47 5.38 1.42
C ILE A 100 -8.26 5.23 -0.09
N ALA A 101 -8.51 4.04 -0.64
CA ALA A 101 -8.32 3.75 -2.05
C ALA A 101 -9.13 4.68 -2.97
N LYS A 102 -10.36 5.06 -2.58
CA LYS A 102 -11.19 6.03 -3.33
C LYS A 102 -10.56 7.41 -3.45
N GLU A 103 -9.73 7.80 -2.51
CA GLU A 103 -9.10 9.12 -2.46
C GLU A 103 -7.66 9.14 -3.00
N ALA A 104 -7.05 7.96 -3.17
CA ALA A 104 -5.65 7.82 -3.56
C ALA A 104 -5.41 8.20 -5.04
N ASP A 105 -4.30 8.89 -5.30
CA ASP A 105 -3.77 9.13 -6.64
C ASP A 105 -3.01 7.90 -7.18
N ILE A 106 -2.35 7.16 -6.29
CA ILE A 106 -1.59 5.95 -6.60
C ILE A 106 -1.96 4.87 -5.60
N ILE A 107 -2.27 3.67 -6.10
CA ILE A 107 -2.57 2.50 -5.27
C ILE A 107 -1.61 1.38 -5.65
N MET A 108 -0.97 0.77 -4.64
CA MET A 108 -0.07 -0.36 -4.83
C MET A 108 -0.47 -1.51 -3.91
N GLY A 109 -0.44 -2.73 -4.43
CA GLY A 109 -0.73 -3.91 -3.64
C GLY A 109 -0.50 -5.20 -4.41
N SER A 110 -0.56 -6.33 -3.71
CA SER A 110 -0.66 -7.65 -4.34
C SER A 110 -2.09 -7.91 -4.82
N ARG A 111 -2.29 -8.91 -5.67
CA ARG A 111 -3.66 -9.30 -6.09
C ARG A 111 -4.55 -9.64 -4.89
N GLU A 112 -4.02 -10.39 -3.92
CA GLU A 112 -4.75 -10.74 -2.70
C GLU A 112 -5.18 -9.50 -1.90
N GLU A 113 -4.32 -8.50 -1.81
CA GLU A 113 -4.61 -7.24 -1.13
C GLU A 113 -5.72 -6.45 -1.82
N PHE A 114 -5.74 -6.43 -3.15
CA PHE A 114 -6.85 -5.86 -3.91
C PHE A 114 -8.14 -6.66 -3.72
N ASP A 115 -8.09 -8.00 -3.74
CA ASP A 115 -9.27 -8.84 -3.50
C ASP A 115 -9.91 -8.57 -2.14
N LEU A 116 -9.10 -8.38 -1.10
CA LEU A 116 -9.57 -7.99 0.24
C LEU A 116 -10.17 -6.58 0.25
N THR A 117 -9.53 -5.62 -0.42
CA THR A 117 -10.01 -4.23 -0.51
C THR A 117 -11.37 -4.16 -1.23
N GLU A 118 -11.55 -4.97 -2.25
CA GLU A 118 -12.68 -4.99 -3.17
C GLU A 118 -13.82 -5.90 -2.73
N LYS A 119 -13.61 -6.72 -1.70
CA LYS A 119 -14.51 -7.79 -1.25
C LYS A 119 -15.99 -7.36 -1.12
N LEU A 120 -16.25 -6.19 -0.55
CA LEU A 120 -17.62 -5.67 -0.34
C LEU A 120 -18.10 -4.79 -1.51
N ILE A 121 -17.27 -4.53 -2.51
CA ILE A 121 -17.63 -3.73 -3.69
C ILE A 121 -18.02 -4.68 -4.83
N LYS A 122 -17.08 -5.47 -5.30
CA LYS A 122 -17.26 -6.50 -6.34
C LYS A 122 -16.17 -7.56 -6.18
N PRO A 123 -16.44 -8.69 -5.57
CA PRO A 123 -15.44 -9.75 -5.40
C PRO A 123 -15.09 -10.41 -6.74
N GLY A 124 -13.84 -10.88 -6.85
CA GLY A 124 -13.37 -11.66 -8.00
C GLY A 124 -13.11 -10.86 -9.27
N MET A 125 -12.77 -9.59 -9.14
CA MET A 125 -12.37 -8.75 -10.28
C MET A 125 -11.02 -9.19 -10.86
N THR A 126 -10.87 -9.03 -12.18
CA THR A 126 -9.58 -9.10 -12.84
C THR A 126 -8.72 -7.86 -12.50
N ASP A 127 -7.44 -7.90 -12.83
CA ASP A 127 -6.55 -6.74 -12.64
C ASP A 127 -7.06 -5.51 -13.39
N GLU A 128 -7.53 -5.70 -14.62
CA GLU A 128 -8.08 -4.63 -15.44
C GLU A 128 -9.35 -4.02 -14.83
N GLU A 129 -10.24 -4.87 -14.30
CA GLU A 129 -11.47 -4.42 -13.62
C GLU A 129 -11.14 -3.66 -12.34
N SER A 130 -10.18 -4.13 -11.55
CA SER A 130 -9.69 -3.45 -10.35
C SER A 130 -9.09 -2.09 -10.68
N ALA A 131 -8.19 -2.05 -11.68
CA ALA A 131 -7.60 -0.80 -12.12
C ALA A 131 -8.65 0.20 -12.59
N ALA A 132 -9.61 -0.24 -13.42
CA ALA A 132 -10.70 0.61 -13.90
C ALA A 132 -11.59 1.12 -12.75
N LEU A 133 -11.90 0.25 -11.76
CA LEU A 133 -12.67 0.63 -10.60
C LEU A 133 -12.01 1.82 -9.87
N TRP A 134 -10.75 1.69 -9.50
CA TRP A 134 -10.05 2.70 -8.72
C TRP A 134 -9.75 3.97 -9.53
N GLN A 135 -9.51 3.84 -10.83
CA GLN A 135 -9.35 4.97 -11.75
C GLN A 135 -10.64 5.76 -11.93
N ASN A 136 -11.79 5.12 -11.87
CA ASN A 136 -13.10 5.79 -11.88
C ASN A 136 -13.33 6.68 -10.64
N TYR A 137 -12.65 6.40 -9.52
CA TYR A 137 -12.67 7.29 -8.36
C TYR A 137 -11.61 8.40 -8.51
N ASN A 138 -10.34 8.10 -8.32
CA ASN A 138 -9.29 9.14 -8.33
C ASN A 138 -7.93 8.63 -8.81
N ALA A 139 -7.68 7.31 -8.79
CA ALA A 139 -6.35 6.77 -9.04
C ALA A 139 -5.84 7.11 -10.45
N LYS A 140 -4.62 7.64 -10.51
CA LYS A 140 -3.88 7.87 -11.76
C LYS A 140 -3.03 6.69 -12.14
N ILE A 141 -2.57 5.95 -11.13
CA ILE A 141 -1.74 4.75 -11.30
C ILE A 141 -2.24 3.69 -10.32
N VAL A 142 -2.48 2.49 -10.82
CA VAL A 142 -2.77 1.29 -10.01
C VAL A 142 -1.70 0.25 -10.32
N VAL A 143 -0.97 -0.20 -9.30
CA VAL A 143 0.10 -1.19 -9.42
C VAL A 143 -0.31 -2.48 -8.73
N ILE A 144 -0.45 -3.56 -9.48
CA ILE A 144 -0.85 -4.87 -8.96
C ILE A 144 0.36 -5.82 -9.06
N LYS A 145 0.75 -6.37 -7.91
CA LYS A 145 1.92 -7.26 -7.75
C LYS A 145 1.47 -8.72 -7.69
N HIS A 146 2.17 -9.59 -8.40
CA HIS A 146 1.93 -11.04 -8.46
C HIS A 146 3.15 -11.85 -8.00
N GLY A 147 3.95 -11.31 -7.10
CA GLY A 147 5.16 -11.97 -6.59
C GLY A 147 6.11 -12.38 -7.72
N MET A 148 6.44 -13.66 -7.81
CA MET A 148 7.35 -14.19 -8.83
C MET A 148 6.85 -14.07 -10.29
N GLN A 149 5.60 -13.71 -10.50
CA GLN A 149 5.05 -13.46 -11.84
C GLN A 149 5.29 -12.02 -12.31
N GLY A 150 5.70 -11.14 -11.38
CA GLY A 150 6.01 -9.75 -11.67
C GLY A 150 4.93 -8.78 -11.20
N SER A 151 4.86 -7.65 -11.85
CA SER A 151 3.90 -6.60 -11.52
C SER A 151 3.40 -5.89 -12.78
N THR A 152 2.24 -5.29 -12.66
CA THR A 152 1.62 -4.50 -13.74
C THR A 152 1.14 -3.17 -13.20
N ALA A 153 1.50 -2.08 -13.87
CA ALA A 153 0.95 -0.75 -13.64
C ALA A 153 -0.09 -0.42 -14.71
N TYR A 154 -1.21 0.10 -14.27
CA TYR A 154 -2.29 0.63 -15.09
C TYR A 154 -2.38 2.13 -14.88
N THR A 155 -2.33 2.92 -15.95
CA THR A 155 -2.41 4.37 -15.87
C THR A 155 -3.76 4.89 -16.35
N SER A 156 -4.22 6.02 -15.84
CA SER A 156 -5.55 6.57 -16.12
C SER A 156 -5.76 7.03 -17.57
N ASP A 157 -4.69 7.10 -18.37
CA ASP A 157 -4.74 7.32 -19.83
C ASP A 157 -4.91 6.01 -20.63
N GLY A 158 -5.15 4.88 -19.94
CA GLY A 158 -5.44 3.59 -20.54
C GLY A 158 -4.20 2.76 -20.91
N GLN A 159 -3.00 3.17 -20.48
CA GLN A 159 -1.79 2.39 -20.75
C GLN A 159 -1.60 1.29 -19.69
N LYS A 160 -0.95 0.21 -20.10
CA LYS A 160 -0.60 -0.94 -19.27
C LYS A 160 0.88 -1.25 -19.44
N PHE A 161 1.60 -1.32 -18.33
CA PHE A 161 3.03 -1.64 -18.29
C PHE A 161 3.24 -2.85 -17.40
N SER A 162 3.92 -3.87 -17.89
CA SER A 162 4.17 -5.09 -17.11
C SER A 162 5.66 -5.42 -17.10
N ILE A 163 6.15 -5.90 -15.96
CA ILE A 163 7.53 -6.37 -15.83
C ILE A 163 7.56 -7.68 -15.05
N LYS A 164 8.51 -8.52 -15.42
CA LYS A 164 8.89 -9.70 -14.63
C LYS A 164 9.97 -9.33 -13.62
N PRO A 165 9.99 -9.96 -12.45
CA PRO A 165 11.05 -9.71 -11.47
C PRO A 165 12.39 -10.18 -12.02
N PHE A 166 13.47 -9.55 -11.58
CA PHE A 166 14.81 -10.04 -11.87
C PHE A 166 15.01 -11.42 -11.22
N PRO A 167 15.63 -12.38 -11.95
CA PRO A 167 15.90 -13.70 -11.39
C PRO A 167 16.97 -13.58 -10.31
N VAL A 168 16.57 -13.76 -9.06
CA VAL A 168 17.47 -13.77 -7.90
C VAL A 168 17.28 -15.03 -7.08
N GLN A 169 18.33 -15.47 -6.41
CA GLN A 169 18.21 -16.51 -5.39
C GLN A 169 17.70 -15.86 -4.10
N ALA A 170 16.37 -15.74 -3.99
CA ALA A 170 15.74 -15.17 -2.80
C ALA A 170 16.06 -16.04 -1.57
N ARG A 171 16.54 -15.38 -0.51
CA ARG A 171 16.75 -16.03 0.80
C ARG A 171 15.57 -15.81 1.75
N LYS A 172 14.90 -14.66 1.66
CA LYS A 172 13.67 -14.32 2.38
C LYS A 172 12.95 -13.17 1.67
N GLY A 173 11.62 -13.13 1.76
CA GLY A 173 10.78 -12.09 1.15
C GLY A 173 10.41 -10.91 2.06
N PHE A 174 10.95 -10.84 3.28
CA PHE A 174 10.62 -9.77 4.23
C PHE A 174 11.14 -8.42 3.72
N GLY A 175 10.24 -7.39 3.66
CA GLY A 175 10.58 -6.08 3.14
C GLY A 175 10.63 -5.97 1.61
N GLY A 176 10.36 -7.06 0.87
CA GLY A 176 10.33 -7.02 -0.59
C GLY A 176 9.27 -6.08 -1.16
N GLY A 177 8.09 -6.03 -0.54
CA GLY A 177 7.03 -5.08 -0.89
C GLY A 177 7.45 -3.63 -0.68
N ASP A 178 8.05 -3.35 0.49
CA ASP A 178 8.55 -2.00 0.83
C ASP A 178 9.69 -1.57 -0.08
N GLY A 179 10.61 -2.50 -0.39
CA GLY A 179 11.70 -2.28 -1.36
C GLY A 179 11.16 -1.92 -2.74
N TYR A 180 10.20 -2.72 -3.24
CA TYR A 180 9.52 -2.47 -4.50
C TYR A 180 8.84 -1.10 -4.50
N GLY A 181 8.00 -0.81 -3.50
CA GLY A 181 7.29 0.46 -3.38
C GLY A 181 8.25 1.65 -3.35
N SER A 182 9.34 1.54 -2.59
CA SER A 182 10.36 2.60 -2.47
C SER A 182 11.04 2.86 -3.81
N GLY A 183 11.45 1.82 -4.55
CA GLY A 183 12.05 1.95 -5.88
C GLY A 183 11.10 2.58 -6.89
N PHE A 184 9.87 2.08 -6.96
CA PHE A 184 8.84 2.59 -7.84
C PHE A 184 8.56 4.09 -7.59
N LEU A 185 8.34 4.47 -6.33
CA LEU A 185 8.05 5.85 -5.95
C LEU A 185 9.26 6.77 -6.16
N TYR A 186 10.48 6.27 -5.95
CA TYR A 186 11.68 7.04 -6.26
C TYR A 186 11.75 7.38 -7.75
N GLY A 187 11.52 6.41 -8.64
CA GLY A 187 11.49 6.63 -10.08
C GLY A 187 10.43 7.66 -10.48
N LEU A 188 9.22 7.55 -9.95
CA LEU A 188 8.16 8.53 -10.17
C LEU A 188 8.55 9.93 -9.71
N TYR A 189 9.20 10.04 -8.55
CA TYR A 189 9.69 11.31 -8.02
C TYR A 189 10.76 11.95 -8.93
N GLN A 190 11.59 11.13 -9.58
CA GLN A 190 12.60 11.56 -10.55
C GLN A 190 12.01 11.86 -11.94
N GLY A 191 10.71 11.59 -12.16
CA GLY A 191 10.05 11.80 -13.45
C GLY A 191 10.38 10.74 -14.50
N TRP A 192 10.76 9.53 -14.08
CA TRP A 192 11.05 8.43 -14.99
C TRP A 192 9.78 7.90 -15.66
N ALA A 193 9.93 7.20 -16.78
CA ALA A 193 8.83 6.48 -17.40
C ALA A 193 8.32 5.37 -16.46
N ILE A 194 7.03 5.05 -16.53
CA ILE A 194 6.40 4.06 -15.63
C ILE A 194 7.11 2.71 -15.71
N ILE A 195 7.53 2.30 -16.91
CA ILE A 195 8.25 1.02 -17.10
C ILE A 195 9.58 1.00 -16.35
N ASP A 196 10.32 2.11 -16.37
CA ASP A 196 11.60 2.24 -15.66
C ASP A 196 11.39 2.25 -14.13
N CYS A 197 10.27 2.86 -13.66
CA CYS A 197 9.88 2.82 -12.25
C CYS A 197 9.59 1.39 -11.79
N LEU A 198 8.86 0.61 -12.60
CA LEU A 198 8.57 -0.79 -12.32
C LEU A 198 9.86 -1.62 -12.30
N GLU A 199 10.75 -1.39 -13.26
CA GLU A 199 12.02 -2.10 -13.38
C GLU A 199 12.91 -1.84 -12.15
N PHE A 200 13.01 -0.59 -11.72
CA PHE A 200 13.81 -0.22 -10.56
C PHE A 200 13.23 -0.73 -9.24
N GLY A 201 11.92 -0.90 -9.16
CA GLY A 201 11.25 -1.49 -8.00
C GLY A 201 11.35 -3.02 -7.91
N SER A 202 11.68 -3.71 -9.01
CA SER A 202 11.58 -5.19 -9.16
C SER A 202 12.80 -5.99 -8.65
#